data_5f7a512d8ef29f128cde6cdde44969de
#
_entry.id   5f7a512d8ef29f128cde6cdde44969de
#
_cell.length_a   1.000
_cell.length_b   1.000
_cell.length_c   1.000
_cell.angle_alpha   90.00
_cell.angle_beta   90.00
_cell.angle_gamma   90.00
#
_symmetry.space_group_name_H-M   'P 1'
#
loop_
_entity.id
_entity.type
_entity.pdbx_description
1 polymer ?
#
loop_
_entity_poly.entity_id
_entity_poly.type
_entity_poly.pdbx_seq_one_letter_code
_entity_poly.pdbx_strand_id
1 'polypeptide(L)'
;MKKVFLALACALMLASCSGSDKSDNKKTEDNQQVTTQKNEFVADSLDLDGYIDRARWYLANQQVGNAIRDINNALSIDGKNIDALLVLADIYYALGDQDNILLTLNKATEIAPMDSRPIIKLAELSFLQGNSNMANAYLDKALELNSMNPQAYYMRGIILISKNDTVQALKQFMKARDQDDSFIDPVLQIAGIYAAQRNPMARDFYNLAIEMEPNNYGSYYDLAMYLQDNGYPEKAMEIYDTLDARMPGNYQILFNKGYVNLVYLLDYDEAINEFDKALEINHKGIDALLNKGVAYEQKGNFKQAKSIYLQILKDNPNYQLAIDALHRIGE
;
A
#
# COMPACT_ATOMS: atom_id res chain seq x y z
N MET A 1 13.68 -14.55 2.96
CA MET A 1 13.01 -14.36 4.25
C MET A 1 12.85 -12.90 4.72
N LYS A 2 13.44 -11.88 4.03
CA LYS A 2 13.29 -10.45 4.37
C LYS A 2 12.18 -9.70 3.61
N LYS A 3 11.52 -10.32 2.63
CA LYS A 3 10.55 -9.65 1.73
C LYS A 3 9.08 -9.73 2.18
N VAL A 4 8.72 -10.62 3.10
CA VAL A 4 7.34 -10.75 3.61
C VAL A 4 6.99 -9.65 4.64
N PHE A 5 7.99 -9.07 5.29
CA PHE A 5 7.80 -7.93 6.21
C PHE A 5 7.48 -6.60 5.50
N LEU A 6 7.69 -6.50 4.18
CA LEU A 6 7.50 -5.24 3.45
C LEU A 6 6.02 -4.96 3.12
N ALA A 7 5.18 -5.99 3.00
CA ALA A 7 3.77 -5.80 2.68
C ALA A 7 2.95 -5.20 3.84
N LEU A 8 3.33 -5.51 5.10
CA LEU A 8 2.68 -4.92 6.28
C LEU A 8 3.05 -3.45 6.48
N ALA A 9 4.26 -3.06 6.04
CA ALA A 9 4.72 -1.67 6.10
C ALA A 9 4.14 -0.81 4.95
N CYS A 10 3.79 -1.40 3.81
CA CYS A 10 3.26 -0.66 2.66
C CYS A 10 1.81 -0.19 2.87
N ALA A 11 0.97 -0.93 3.58
CA ALA A 11 -0.39 -0.46 3.90
C ALA A 11 -0.38 0.74 4.88
N LEU A 12 0.72 0.91 5.64
CA LEU A 12 0.91 2.03 6.58
C LEU A 12 1.81 3.15 6.03
N MET A 13 2.52 2.96 4.90
CA MET A 13 3.51 3.92 4.39
C MET A 13 3.18 4.56 3.04
N LEU A 14 2.01 4.35 2.45
CA LEU A 14 1.59 5.11 1.26
C LEU A 14 1.23 6.57 1.57
N ALA A 15 1.39 7.01 2.82
CA ALA A 15 1.12 8.37 3.27
C ALA A 15 2.37 9.26 3.47
N SER A 16 3.60 8.82 3.19
CA SER A 16 4.78 9.64 3.52
C SER A 16 5.85 9.71 2.42
N CYS A 17 5.48 10.18 1.23
CA CYS A 17 6.44 10.70 0.26
C CYS A 17 5.84 11.89 -0.51
N SER A 18 5.72 13.03 0.17
CA SER A 18 5.76 14.33 -0.49
C SER A 18 6.72 15.22 0.29
N GLY A 19 7.99 15.18 -0.12
CA GLY A 19 9.01 16.13 0.32
C GLY A 19 8.69 17.51 -0.21
N SER A 20 8.67 18.46 0.71
CA SER A 20 8.55 19.90 0.42
C SER A 20 9.78 20.41 -0.30
N ASP A 21 9.60 21.04 -1.46
CA ASP A 21 10.48 22.10 -1.91
C ASP A 21 9.63 23.28 -2.39
N LYS A 22 9.92 24.44 -1.76
CA LYS A 22 9.37 25.74 -2.12
C LYS A 22 10.20 26.32 -3.25
N SER A 23 9.58 26.70 -4.37
CA SER A 23 9.92 27.95 -5.06
C SER A 23 8.90 28.29 -6.16
N ASP A 24 8.32 29.47 -6.00
CA ASP A 24 7.91 30.47 -6.99
C ASP A 24 7.07 30.14 -8.24
N ASN A 25 5.85 30.65 -8.17
CA ASN A 25 5.04 31.35 -9.19
C ASN A 25 5.46 31.30 -10.65
N LYS A 26 4.62 30.68 -11.49
CA LYS A 26 4.02 31.34 -12.67
C LYS A 26 2.75 30.63 -13.13
N LYS A 27 1.70 31.45 -13.30
CA LYS A 27 0.40 31.07 -13.87
C LYS A 27 0.56 30.56 -15.32
N THR A 28 -0.06 29.43 -15.61
CA THR A 28 -0.73 29.18 -16.90
C THR A 28 -1.91 28.25 -16.64
N GLU A 29 -3.09 28.76 -16.97
CA GLU A 29 -4.34 28.01 -17.06
C GLU A 29 -4.22 27.00 -18.18
N ASP A 30 -4.47 25.71 -17.89
CA ASP A 30 -5.09 24.82 -18.87
C ASP A 30 -5.85 23.69 -18.16
N ASN A 31 -7.10 23.59 -18.58
CA ASN A 31 -8.12 22.65 -18.14
C ASN A 31 -7.72 21.20 -18.41
N GLN A 32 -7.59 20.39 -17.38
CA GLN A 32 -7.91 18.97 -17.49
C GLN A 32 -8.74 18.54 -16.28
N GLN A 33 -9.97 18.14 -16.57
CA GLN A 33 -10.95 17.60 -15.65
C GLN A 33 -10.42 16.29 -15.03
N VAL A 34 -9.80 16.41 -13.87
CA VAL A 34 -9.76 15.34 -12.90
C VAL A 34 -11.12 15.41 -12.19
N THR A 35 -11.99 14.46 -12.47
CA THR A 35 -13.22 14.24 -11.71
C THR A 35 -12.85 13.69 -10.33
N THR A 36 -12.30 14.55 -9.49
CA THR A 36 -12.39 14.39 -8.05
C THR A 36 -13.87 14.49 -7.70
N GLN A 37 -14.47 13.42 -7.20
CA GLN A 37 -15.72 13.52 -6.48
C GLN A 37 -15.49 14.53 -5.34
N LYS A 38 -15.81 15.78 -5.59
CA LYS A 38 -16.08 16.77 -4.57
C LYS A 38 -17.37 16.31 -3.88
N ASN A 39 -17.23 15.50 -2.85
CA ASN A 39 -18.24 15.47 -1.81
C ASN A 39 -18.16 16.85 -1.14
N GLU A 40 -18.92 17.81 -1.66
CA GLU A 40 -19.18 19.07 -1.01
C GLU A 40 -20.01 18.76 0.24
N PHE A 41 -19.33 18.55 1.37
CA PHE A 41 -19.94 18.69 2.68
C PHE A 41 -20.23 20.19 2.88
N VAL A 42 -21.28 20.68 2.25
CA VAL A 42 -21.76 22.04 2.39
C VAL A 42 -22.82 22.02 3.47
N ALA A 43 -22.45 22.30 4.72
CA ALA A 43 -23.32 22.97 5.69
C ALA A 43 -22.58 23.26 6.99
N ASP A 44 -22.82 24.42 7.58
CA ASP A 44 -22.35 24.82 8.91
C ASP A 44 -22.99 24.01 10.07
N SER A 45 -23.98 23.15 9.78
CA SER A 45 -24.60 22.21 10.71
C SER A 45 -24.91 20.89 10.02
N LEU A 46 -24.09 19.87 10.28
CA LEU A 46 -24.38 18.48 9.94
C LEU A 46 -25.13 17.82 11.11
N ASP A 47 -25.85 16.74 10.80
CA ASP A 47 -26.33 15.80 11.81
C ASP A 47 -25.17 14.94 12.36
N LEU A 48 -25.47 14.07 13.30
CA LEU A 48 -24.51 13.21 13.97
C LEU A 48 -23.68 12.39 12.96
N ASP A 49 -24.37 11.71 12.03
CA ASP A 49 -23.74 10.83 11.05
C ASP A 49 -22.92 11.63 10.03
N GLY A 50 -23.42 12.78 9.60
CA GLY A 50 -22.69 13.69 8.71
C GLY A 50 -21.36 14.19 9.29
N TYR A 51 -21.32 14.48 10.59
CA TYR A 51 -20.06 14.82 11.28
C TYR A 51 -19.10 13.63 11.33
N ILE A 52 -19.60 12.42 11.60
CA ILE A 52 -18.77 11.21 11.67
C ILE A 52 -18.18 10.90 10.29
N ASP A 53 -18.99 10.93 9.22
CA ASP A 53 -18.53 10.62 7.87
C ASP A 53 -17.54 11.66 7.36
N ARG A 54 -17.76 12.94 7.64
CA ARG A 54 -16.81 13.99 7.29
C ARG A 54 -15.52 13.86 8.07
N ALA A 55 -15.56 13.45 9.34
CA ALA A 55 -14.37 13.18 10.13
C ALA A 55 -13.56 12.02 9.57
N ARG A 56 -14.21 10.93 9.14
CA ARG A 56 -13.56 9.81 8.43
C ARG A 56 -12.87 10.28 7.15
N TRP A 57 -13.56 11.11 6.36
CA TRP A 57 -12.98 11.68 5.16
C TRP A 57 -11.77 12.57 5.46
N TYR A 58 -11.85 13.45 6.48
CA TYR A 58 -10.71 14.28 6.89
C TYR A 58 -9.53 13.43 7.37
N LEU A 59 -9.78 12.37 8.12
CA LEU A 59 -8.74 11.46 8.61
C LEU A 59 -8.04 10.75 7.45
N ALA A 60 -8.80 10.23 6.49
CA ALA A 60 -8.27 9.61 5.27
C ALA A 60 -7.42 10.58 4.42
N ASN A 61 -7.73 11.88 4.46
CA ASN A 61 -6.97 12.94 3.79
C ASN A 61 -5.92 13.62 4.69
N GLN A 62 -5.52 12.97 5.80
CA GLN A 62 -4.49 13.45 6.74
C GLN A 62 -4.80 14.81 7.38
N GLN A 63 -6.06 15.24 7.38
CA GLN A 63 -6.51 16.49 7.96
C GLN A 63 -6.98 16.28 9.42
N VAL A 64 -6.08 15.78 10.27
CA VAL A 64 -6.39 15.30 11.63
C VAL A 64 -7.07 16.38 12.48
N GLY A 65 -6.66 17.66 12.37
CA GLY A 65 -7.28 18.75 13.12
C GLY A 65 -8.75 18.99 12.76
N ASN A 66 -9.12 18.83 11.47
CA ASN A 66 -10.51 18.92 11.03
C ASN A 66 -11.33 17.70 11.49
N ALA A 67 -10.73 16.49 11.43
CA ALA A 67 -11.36 15.27 11.95
C ALA A 67 -11.70 15.37 13.45
N ILE A 68 -10.76 15.87 14.27
CA ILE A 68 -10.99 16.09 15.72
C ILE A 68 -12.17 17.04 15.95
N ARG A 69 -12.23 18.16 15.22
CA ARG A 69 -13.31 19.12 15.37
C ARG A 69 -14.67 18.49 15.09
N ASP A 70 -14.78 17.72 14.00
CA ASP A 70 -16.04 17.11 13.60
C ASP A 70 -16.46 15.99 14.55
N ILE A 71 -15.52 15.17 15.02
CA ILE A 71 -15.83 14.15 16.05
C ILE A 71 -16.25 14.79 17.38
N ASN A 72 -15.67 15.91 17.79
CA ASN A 72 -16.13 16.62 18.97
C ASN A 72 -17.54 17.18 18.79
N ASN A 73 -17.90 17.66 17.59
CA ASN A 73 -19.29 18.04 17.29
C ASN A 73 -20.23 16.84 17.36
N ALA A 74 -19.88 15.70 16.75
CA ALA A 74 -20.66 14.47 16.84
C ALA A 74 -20.87 14.02 18.30
N LEU A 75 -19.81 13.99 19.10
CA LEU A 75 -19.87 13.61 20.52
C LEU A 75 -20.57 14.66 21.40
N SER A 76 -20.70 15.89 20.96
CA SER A 76 -21.53 16.88 21.64
C SER A 76 -23.01 16.65 21.42
N ILE A 77 -23.40 16.03 20.30
CA ILE A 77 -24.78 15.61 20.01
C ILE A 77 -25.11 14.32 20.77
N ASP A 78 -24.24 13.31 20.67
CA ASP A 78 -24.36 12.05 21.42
C ASP A 78 -22.97 11.59 21.92
N GLY A 79 -22.68 11.87 23.19
CA GLY A 79 -21.43 11.51 23.86
C GLY A 79 -21.22 10.00 24.08
N LYS A 80 -22.24 9.19 23.73
CA LYS A 80 -22.21 7.71 23.84
C LYS A 80 -22.20 7.01 22.46
N ASN A 81 -22.20 7.76 21.37
CA ASN A 81 -22.19 7.19 20.03
C ASN A 81 -20.91 6.38 19.80
N ILE A 82 -21.08 5.09 19.51
CA ILE A 82 -19.96 4.15 19.36
C ILE A 82 -19.16 4.46 18.10
N ASP A 83 -19.81 4.80 16.98
CA ASP A 83 -19.11 5.10 15.73
C ASP A 83 -18.24 6.34 15.87
N ALA A 84 -18.72 7.38 16.56
CA ALA A 84 -17.91 8.55 16.87
C ALA A 84 -16.70 8.21 17.78
N LEU A 85 -16.90 7.36 18.81
CA LEU A 85 -15.81 6.93 19.68
C LEU A 85 -14.78 6.08 18.92
N LEU A 86 -15.20 5.22 17.99
CA LEU A 86 -14.27 4.44 17.16
C LEU A 86 -13.44 5.35 16.26
N VAL A 87 -14.06 6.34 15.60
CA VAL A 87 -13.32 7.31 14.77
C VAL A 87 -12.41 8.19 15.65
N LEU A 88 -12.81 8.54 16.88
CA LEU A 88 -11.93 9.25 17.82
C LEU A 88 -10.69 8.41 18.18
N ALA A 89 -10.86 7.10 18.37
CA ALA A 89 -9.73 6.19 18.60
C ALA A 89 -8.79 6.13 17.38
N ASP A 90 -9.34 6.12 16.14
CA ASP A 90 -8.54 6.18 14.91
C ASP A 90 -7.77 7.51 14.78
N ILE A 91 -8.38 8.61 15.20
CA ILE A 91 -7.72 9.92 15.26
C ILE A 91 -6.54 9.90 16.25
N TYR A 92 -6.76 9.37 17.47
CA TYR A 92 -5.69 9.23 18.45
C TYR A 92 -4.58 8.27 17.96
N TYR A 93 -4.95 7.24 17.19
CA TYR A 93 -3.99 6.37 16.52
C TYR A 93 -3.10 7.15 15.53
N ALA A 94 -3.70 7.98 14.69
CA ALA A 94 -2.97 8.85 13.75
C ALA A 94 -2.04 9.86 14.46
N LEU A 95 -2.38 10.24 15.70
CA LEU A 95 -1.56 11.12 16.55
C LEU A 95 -0.49 10.36 17.36
N GLY A 96 -0.52 9.02 17.38
CA GLY A 96 0.36 8.18 18.22
C GLY A 96 0.03 8.23 19.71
N ASP A 97 -1.16 8.70 20.09
CA ASP A 97 -1.59 8.89 21.49
C ASP A 97 -2.24 7.60 22.05
N GLN A 98 -1.38 6.67 22.46
CA GLN A 98 -1.80 5.33 22.92
C GLN A 98 -2.70 5.38 24.17
N ASP A 99 -2.47 6.32 25.07
CA ASP A 99 -3.25 6.44 26.30
C ASP A 99 -4.70 6.82 25.99
N ASN A 100 -4.91 7.79 25.11
CA ASN A 100 -6.24 8.21 24.70
C ASN A 100 -6.94 7.18 23.80
N ILE A 101 -6.19 6.40 22.98
CA ILE A 101 -6.78 5.24 22.27
C ILE A 101 -7.41 4.27 23.29
N LEU A 102 -6.61 3.84 24.28
CA LEU A 102 -7.03 2.86 25.27
C LEU A 102 -8.22 3.37 26.10
N LEU A 103 -8.17 4.62 26.53
CA LEU A 103 -9.26 5.25 27.29
C LEU A 103 -10.57 5.30 26.47
N THR A 104 -10.47 5.70 25.22
CA THR A 104 -11.64 5.84 24.32
C THR A 104 -12.25 4.47 23.98
N LEU A 105 -11.43 3.46 23.69
CA LEU A 105 -11.93 2.11 23.38
C LEU A 105 -12.52 1.40 24.61
N ASN A 106 -11.94 1.59 25.79
CA ASN A 106 -12.53 1.07 27.03
C ASN A 106 -13.89 1.70 27.29
N LYS A 107 -14.01 3.04 27.14
CA LYS A 107 -15.28 3.74 27.24
C LYS A 107 -16.32 3.18 26.24
N ALA A 108 -15.92 2.94 24.99
CA ALA A 108 -16.81 2.36 23.99
C ALA A 108 -17.27 0.94 24.38
N THR A 109 -16.36 0.11 24.92
CA THR A 109 -16.67 -1.25 25.39
C THR A 109 -17.62 -1.23 26.59
N GLU A 110 -17.49 -0.27 27.52
CA GLU A 110 -18.38 -0.10 28.64
C GLU A 110 -19.78 0.31 28.22
N ILE A 111 -19.90 1.21 27.24
CA ILE A 111 -21.17 1.70 26.69
C ILE A 111 -21.90 0.59 25.92
N ALA A 112 -21.15 -0.17 25.09
CA ALA A 112 -21.69 -1.20 24.22
C ALA A 112 -20.94 -2.54 24.40
N PRO A 113 -21.17 -3.27 25.52
CA PRO A 113 -20.41 -4.48 25.85
C PRO A 113 -20.65 -5.66 24.89
N MET A 114 -21.71 -5.59 24.08
CA MET A 114 -22.02 -6.60 23.06
C MET A 114 -21.51 -6.21 21.65
N ASP A 115 -20.92 -5.02 21.51
CA ASP A 115 -20.30 -4.59 20.25
C ASP A 115 -18.84 -5.09 20.19
N SER A 116 -18.53 -5.94 19.22
CA SER A 116 -17.19 -6.51 19.06
C SER A 116 -16.17 -5.52 18.47
N ARG A 117 -16.60 -4.43 17.84
CA ARG A 117 -15.73 -3.48 17.12
C ARG A 117 -14.69 -2.79 18.02
N PRO A 118 -15.07 -2.22 19.20
CA PRO A 118 -14.07 -1.67 20.12
C PRO A 118 -13.06 -2.71 20.62
N ILE A 119 -13.51 -3.96 20.82
CA ILE A 119 -12.66 -5.06 21.28
C ILE A 119 -11.64 -5.46 20.23
N ILE A 120 -12.03 -5.47 18.96
CA ILE A 120 -11.10 -5.72 17.83
C ILE A 120 -10.05 -4.62 17.75
N LYS A 121 -10.42 -3.34 17.91
CA LYS A 121 -9.45 -2.24 17.95
C LYS A 121 -8.51 -2.33 19.16
N LEU A 122 -8.95 -2.85 20.31
CA LEU A 122 -8.05 -3.17 21.43
C LEU A 122 -7.10 -4.32 21.09
N ALA A 123 -7.51 -5.29 20.29
CA ALA A 123 -6.63 -6.33 19.78
C ALA A 123 -5.57 -5.76 18.83
N GLU A 124 -5.96 -4.87 17.93
CA GLU A 124 -5.04 -4.16 17.02
C GLU A 124 -3.98 -3.38 17.81
N LEU A 125 -4.40 -2.57 18.78
CA LEU A 125 -3.50 -1.82 19.65
C LEU A 125 -2.53 -2.73 20.39
N SER A 126 -3.03 -3.83 20.98
CA SER A 126 -2.19 -4.80 21.70
C SER A 126 -1.16 -5.46 20.79
N PHE A 127 -1.54 -5.78 19.55
CA PHE A 127 -0.63 -6.34 18.56
C PHE A 127 0.48 -5.36 18.18
N LEU A 128 0.15 -4.08 17.97
CA LEU A 128 1.12 -3.03 17.65
C LEU A 128 2.10 -2.77 18.79
N GLN A 129 1.66 -2.97 20.04
CA GLN A 129 2.51 -2.93 21.23
C GLN A 129 3.37 -4.21 21.38
N GLY A 130 3.32 -5.16 20.43
CA GLY A 130 4.05 -6.42 20.46
C GLY A 130 3.41 -7.48 21.37
N ASN A 131 2.24 -7.23 21.95
CA ASN A 131 1.57 -8.17 22.84
C ASN A 131 0.55 -9.06 22.10
N SER A 132 1.06 -9.98 21.27
CA SER A 132 0.23 -10.90 20.49
C SER A 132 -0.68 -11.80 21.37
N ASN A 133 -0.30 -12.07 22.62
CA ASN A 133 -1.13 -12.89 23.50
C ASN A 133 -2.38 -12.11 23.96
N MET A 134 -2.22 -10.86 24.34
CA MET A 134 -3.33 -9.99 24.69
C MET A 134 -4.23 -9.73 23.47
N ALA A 135 -3.63 -9.49 22.30
CA ALA A 135 -4.36 -9.33 21.06
C ALA A 135 -5.26 -10.55 20.76
N ASN A 136 -4.73 -11.77 20.87
CA ASN A 136 -5.53 -12.98 20.69
C ASN A 136 -6.65 -13.11 21.74
N ALA A 137 -6.39 -12.78 23.01
CA ALA A 137 -7.44 -12.80 24.05
C ALA A 137 -8.61 -11.83 23.73
N TYR A 138 -8.31 -10.64 23.20
CA TYR A 138 -9.35 -9.74 22.73
C TYR A 138 -10.08 -10.29 21.50
N LEU A 139 -9.39 -10.94 20.57
CA LEU A 139 -10.01 -11.55 19.39
C LEU A 139 -10.88 -12.77 19.77
N ASP A 140 -10.49 -13.55 20.79
CA ASP A 140 -11.31 -14.63 21.33
C ASP A 140 -12.62 -14.05 21.86
N LYS A 141 -12.57 -13.00 22.69
CA LYS A 141 -13.74 -12.30 23.21
C LYS A 141 -14.60 -11.70 22.08
N ALA A 142 -14.00 -11.11 21.06
CA ALA A 142 -14.75 -10.56 19.93
C ALA A 142 -15.50 -11.65 19.16
N LEU A 143 -14.91 -12.84 18.99
CA LEU A 143 -15.52 -13.98 18.32
C LEU A 143 -16.53 -14.73 19.19
N GLU A 144 -16.44 -14.64 20.52
CA GLU A 144 -17.50 -15.08 21.42
C GLU A 144 -18.77 -14.23 21.26
N LEU A 145 -18.62 -12.92 21.04
CA LEU A 145 -19.74 -11.99 20.79
C LEU A 145 -20.31 -12.14 19.37
N ASN A 146 -19.44 -12.28 18.38
CA ASN A 146 -19.80 -12.47 16.98
C ASN A 146 -18.85 -13.47 16.32
N SER A 147 -19.25 -14.75 16.28
CA SER A 147 -18.44 -15.83 15.70
C SER A 147 -18.22 -15.74 14.20
N MET A 148 -18.94 -14.83 13.52
CA MET A 148 -18.85 -14.59 12.08
C MET A 148 -18.16 -13.25 11.75
N ASN A 149 -17.46 -12.63 12.71
CA ASN A 149 -16.81 -11.34 12.49
C ASN A 149 -15.59 -11.47 11.56
N PRO A 150 -15.61 -10.89 10.34
CA PRO A 150 -14.53 -11.04 9.37
C PRO A 150 -13.26 -10.32 9.81
N GLN A 151 -13.36 -9.15 10.48
CA GLN A 151 -12.21 -8.38 10.94
C GLN A 151 -11.43 -9.13 12.03
N ALA A 152 -12.14 -9.88 12.91
CA ALA A 152 -11.48 -10.69 13.93
C ALA A 152 -10.66 -11.85 13.32
N TYR A 153 -11.20 -12.53 12.31
CA TYR A 153 -10.45 -13.54 11.56
C TYR A 153 -9.29 -12.93 10.79
N TYR A 154 -9.48 -11.79 10.15
CA TYR A 154 -8.41 -11.08 9.45
C TYR A 154 -7.25 -10.74 10.40
N MET A 155 -7.53 -10.14 11.54
CA MET A 155 -6.50 -9.82 12.54
C MET A 155 -5.78 -11.06 13.08
N ARG A 156 -6.46 -12.19 13.28
CA ARG A 156 -5.79 -13.46 13.60
C ARG A 156 -4.84 -13.90 12.51
N GLY A 157 -5.23 -13.74 11.26
CA GLY A 157 -4.36 -14.00 10.11
C GLY A 157 -3.10 -13.15 10.15
N ILE A 158 -3.23 -11.84 10.41
CA ILE A 158 -2.09 -10.90 10.55
C ILE A 158 -1.14 -11.32 11.69
N ILE A 159 -1.69 -11.67 12.86
CA ILE A 159 -0.88 -12.15 13.99
C ILE A 159 -0.11 -13.43 13.63
N LEU A 160 -0.73 -14.34 12.88
CA LEU A 160 -0.09 -15.59 12.44
C LEU A 160 1.00 -15.34 11.41
N ILE A 161 0.81 -14.38 10.49
CA ILE A 161 1.85 -13.95 9.55
C ILE A 161 3.08 -13.43 10.31
N SER A 162 2.89 -12.62 11.34
CA SER A 162 4.00 -12.10 12.16
C SER A 162 4.81 -13.21 12.86
N LYS A 163 4.16 -14.36 13.09
CA LYS A 163 4.78 -15.57 13.65
C LYS A 163 5.32 -16.53 12.59
N ASN A 164 5.28 -16.15 11.30
CA ASN A 164 5.63 -16.99 10.15
C ASN A 164 4.76 -18.25 9.98
N ASP A 165 3.59 -18.32 10.61
CA ASP A 165 2.63 -19.42 10.43
C ASP A 165 1.67 -19.11 9.26
N THR A 166 2.21 -19.13 8.05
CA THR A 166 1.46 -18.81 6.83
C THR A 166 0.31 -19.79 6.55
N VAL A 167 0.43 -21.02 6.99
CA VAL A 167 -0.60 -22.06 6.79
C VAL A 167 -1.85 -21.74 7.61
N GLN A 168 -1.70 -21.42 8.89
CA GLN A 168 -2.83 -21.04 9.72
C GLN A 168 -3.35 -19.64 9.36
N ALA A 169 -2.45 -18.70 8.98
CA ALA A 169 -2.84 -17.39 8.50
C ALA A 169 -3.78 -17.49 7.29
N LEU A 170 -3.42 -18.30 6.29
CA LEU A 170 -4.25 -18.55 5.11
C LEU A 170 -5.66 -19.02 5.48
N LYS A 171 -5.76 -19.95 6.45
CA LYS A 171 -7.07 -20.42 6.94
C LYS A 171 -7.90 -19.30 7.58
N GLN A 172 -7.26 -18.39 8.31
CA GLN A 172 -7.98 -17.28 8.94
C GLN A 172 -8.42 -16.24 7.90
N PHE A 173 -7.58 -15.91 6.92
CA PHE A 173 -7.95 -15.02 5.82
C PHE A 173 -9.08 -15.61 4.95
N MET A 174 -9.05 -16.91 4.67
CA MET A 174 -10.15 -17.58 3.97
C MET A 174 -11.46 -17.45 4.77
N LYS A 175 -11.42 -17.66 6.10
CA LYS A 175 -12.60 -17.46 6.96
C LYS A 175 -13.09 -16.02 6.91
N ALA A 176 -12.19 -15.03 6.96
CA ALA A 176 -12.57 -13.62 6.90
C ALA A 176 -13.32 -13.30 5.60
N ARG A 177 -12.77 -13.74 4.45
CA ARG A 177 -13.41 -13.60 3.13
C ARG A 177 -14.77 -14.31 3.06
N ASP A 178 -14.88 -15.52 3.61
CA ASP A 178 -16.11 -16.31 3.58
C ASP A 178 -17.24 -15.68 4.45
N GLN A 179 -16.90 -14.82 5.40
CA GLN A 179 -17.86 -14.07 6.20
C GLN A 179 -18.28 -12.73 5.57
N ASP A 180 -17.42 -12.14 4.76
CA ASP A 180 -17.67 -10.88 4.08
C ASP A 180 -16.92 -10.90 2.73
N ASP A 181 -17.67 -11.11 1.66
CA ASP A 181 -17.15 -11.17 0.28
C ASP A 181 -16.78 -9.79 -0.29
N SER A 182 -17.20 -8.71 0.38
CA SER A 182 -16.81 -7.33 0.05
C SER A 182 -15.51 -6.89 0.75
N PHE A 183 -14.98 -7.68 1.69
CA PHE A 183 -13.77 -7.34 2.43
C PHE A 183 -12.53 -7.70 1.62
N ILE A 184 -11.94 -6.73 0.94
CA ILE A 184 -10.80 -6.94 0.01
C ILE A 184 -9.50 -7.35 0.71
N ASP A 185 -9.23 -6.85 1.93
CA ASP A 185 -7.94 -7.07 2.59
C ASP A 185 -7.57 -8.56 2.76
N PRO A 186 -8.48 -9.46 3.18
CA PRO A 186 -8.21 -10.89 3.20
C PRO A 186 -7.84 -11.46 1.83
N VAL A 187 -8.49 -10.98 0.76
CA VAL A 187 -8.23 -11.42 -0.62
C VAL A 187 -6.81 -11.08 -1.03
N LEU A 188 -6.35 -9.86 -0.74
CA LEU A 188 -4.98 -9.41 -1.00
C LEU A 188 -3.94 -10.20 -0.19
N GLN A 189 -4.23 -10.50 1.08
CA GLN A 189 -3.33 -11.32 1.90
C GLN A 189 -3.21 -12.76 1.38
N ILE A 190 -4.32 -13.35 0.95
CA ILE A 190 -4.34 -14.69 0.33
C ILE A 190 -3.51 -14.67 -0.97
N ALA A 191 -3.73 -13.67 -1.83
CA ALA A 191 -2.97 -13.50 -3.06
C ALA A 191 -1.47 -13.41 -2.80
N GLY A 192 -1.06 -12.56 -1.84
CA GLY A 192 0.34 -12.39 -1.45
C GLY A 192 0.98 -13.67 -0.89
N ILE A 193 0.25 -14.44 -0.09
CA ILE A 193 0.73 -15.74 0.42
C ILE A 193 0.96 -16.71 -0.74
N TYR A 194 -0.02 -16.84 -1.66
CA TYR A 194 0.14 -17.71 -2.83
C TYR A 194 1.26 -17.23 -3.76
N ALA A 195 1.41 -15.93 -3.95
CA ALA A 195 2.49 -15.35 -4.75
C ALA A 195 3.87 -15.70 -4.16
N ALA A 196 4.05 -15.58 -2.84
CA ALA A 196 5.29 -15.97 -2.17
C ALA A 196 5.61 -17.47 -2.32
N GLN A 197 4.58 -18.30 -2.46
CA GLN A 197 4.69 -19.74 -2.72
C GLN A 197 4.84 -20.09 -4.21
N ARG A 198 4.83 -19.11 -5.11
CA ARG A 198 4.76 -19.29 -6.57
C ARG A 198 3.57 -20.14 -7.02
N ASN A 199 2.49 -20.10 -6.24
CA ASN A 199 1.27 -20.85 -6.53
C ASN A 199 0.42 -20.08 -7.56
N PRO A 200 -0.05 -20.72 -8.65
CA PRO A 200 -0.85 -20.06 -9.68
C PRO A 200 -2.18 -19.46 -9.19
N MET A 201 -2.69 -19.89 -8.04
CA MET A 201 -3.86 -19.28 -7.41
C MET A 201 -3.64 -17.78 -7.06
N ALA A 202 -2.39 -17.33 -6.91
CA ALA A 202 -2.11 -15.91 -6.67
C ALA A 202 -2.76 -15.01 -7.74
N ARG A 203 -2.65 -15.40 -9.02
CA ARG A 203 -3.25 -14.67 -10.13
C ARG A 203 -4.77 -14.54 -9.98
N ASP A 204 -5.44 -15.62 -9.57
CA ASP A 204 -6.89 -15.65 -9.48
C ASP A 204 -7.38 -14.76 -8.33
N PHE A 205 -6.66 -14.72 -7.20
CA PHE A 205 -6.96 -13.83 -6.08
C PHE A 205 -6.61 -12.36 -6.37
N TYR A 206 -5.53 -12.07 -7.11
CA TYR A 206 -5.27 -10.69 -7.55
C TYR A 206 -6.33 -10.20 -8.53
N ASN A 207 -6.77 -11.05 -9.47
CA ASN A 207 -7.88 -10.71 -10.37
C ASN A 207 -9.17 -10.45 -9.59
N LEU A 208 -9.49 -11.28 -8.59
CA LEU A 208 -10.63 -11.04 -7.71
C LEU A 208 -10.53 -9.69 -7.00
N ALA A 209 -9.36 -9.34 -6.47
CA ALA A 209 -9.14 -8.03 -5.84
C ALA A 209 -9.35 -6.86 -6.82
N ILE A 210 -8.93 -7.02 -8.08
CA ILE A 210 -9.15 -6.04 -9.16
C ILE A 210 -10.64 -5.93 -9.51
N GLU A 211 -11.38 -7.05 -9.53
CA GLU A 211 -12.84 -7.05 -9.76
C GLU A 211 -13.59 -6.35 -8.63
N MET A 212 -13.17 -6.57 -7.36
CA MET A 212 -13.76 -5.93 -6.19
C MET A 212 -13.49 -4.43 -6.17
N GLU A 213 -12.25 -4.02 -6.46
CA GLU A 213 -11.83 -2.61 -6.46
C GLU A 213 -11.06 -2.26 -7.75
N PRO A 214 -11.74 -1.93 -8.86
CA PRO A 214 -11.08 -1.65 -10.15
C PRO A 214 -10.15 -0.41 -10.15
N ASN A 215 -10.25 0.44 -9.13
CA ASN A 215 -9.40 1.61 -8.95
C ASN A 215 -8.27 1.39 -7.95
N ASN A 216 -8.14 0.19 -7.40
CA ASN A 216 -7.02 -0.19 -6.55
C ASN A 216 -5.80 -0.57 -7.42
N TYR A 217 -5.02 0.43 -7.82
CA TYR A 217 -3.86 0.22 -8.69
C TYR A 217 -2.75 -0.63 -8.06
N GLY A 218 -2.74 -0.76 -6.73
CA GLY A 218 -1.87 -1.68 -6.02
C GLY A 218 -2.09 -3.13 -6.42
N SER A 219 -3.35 -3.56 -6.56
CA SER A 219 -3.70 -4.92 -6.98
C SER A 219 -3.20 -5.25 -8.39
N TYR A 220 -3.28 -4.29 -9.32
CA TYR A 220 -2.72 -4.45 -10.67
C TYR A 220 -1.19 -4.56 -10.62
N TYR A 221 -0.54 -3.71 -9.81
CA TYR A 221 0.91 -3.73 -9.66
C TYR A 221 1.40 -5.07 -9.11
N ASP A 222 0.77 -5.58 -8.06
CA ASP A 222 1.10 -6.87 -7.45
C ASP A 222 0.88 -8.03 -8.44
N LEU A 223 -0.20 -7.98 -9.23
CA LEU A 223 -0.46 -8.96 -10.30
C LEU A 223 0.64 -8.91 -11.37
N ALA A 224 1.03 -7.72 -11.83
CA ALA A 224 2.08 -7.57 -12.83
C ALA A 224 3.42 -8.12 -12.33
N MET A 225 3.80 -7.79 -11.08
CA MET A 225 5.00 -8.32 -10.44
C MET A 225 4.96 -9.85 -10.32
N TYR A 226 3.81 -10.41 -9.92
CA TYR A 226 3.63 -11.86 -9.86
C TYR A 226 3.81 -12.51 -11.24
N LEU A 227 3.17 -11.96 -12.27
CA LEU A 227 3.23 -12.50 -13.65
C LEU A 227 4.65 -12.46 -14.22
N GLN A 228 5.35 -11.35 -14.05
CA GLN A 228 6.74 -11.17 -14.48
C GLN A 228 7.66 -12.23 -13.85
N ASP A 229 7.55 -12.46 -12.53
CA ASP A 229 8.43 -13.36 -11.79
C ASP A 229 8.10 -14.86 -11.99
N ASN A 230 6.93 -15.16 -12.59
CA ASN A 230 6.46 -16.53 -12.79
C ASN A 230 6.34 -16.94 -14.27
N GLY A 231 7.03 -16.22 -15.17
CA GLY A 231 7.20 -16.63 -16.57
C GLY A 231 6.06 -16.20 -17.50
N TYR A 232 5.37 -15.12 -17.16
CA TYR A 232 4.34 -14.48 -18.00
C TYR A 232 4.65 -13.02 -18.29
N PRO A 233 5.86 -12.70 -18.82
CA PRO A 233 6.31 -11.31 -18.97
C PRO A 233 5.43 -10.49 -19.93
N GLU A 234 4.89 -11.09 -21.00
CA GLU A 234 3.99 -10.39 -21.93
C GLU A 234 2.71 -9.95 -21.22
N LYS A 235 2.13 -10.81 -20.36
CA LYS A 235 0.94 -10.45 -19.57
C LYS A 235 1.26 -9.40 -18.51
N ALA A 236 2.45 -9.47 -17.91
CA ALA A 236 2.90 -8.43 -16.98
C ALA A 236 2.99 -7.07 -17.69
N MET A 237 3.52 -7.05 -18.92
CA MET A 237 3.59 -5.84 -19.74
C MET A 237 2.20 -5.25 -20.03
N GLU A 238 1.20 -6.08 -20.41
CA GLU A 238 -0.18 -5.64 -20.64
C GLU A 238 -0.77 -4.94 -19.39
N ILE A 239 -0.47 -5.46 -18.19
CA ILE A 239 -0.92 -4.83 -16.94
C ILE A 239 -0.15 -3.53 -16.66
N TYR A 240 1.18 -3.52 -16.90
CA TYR A 240 1.97 -2.27 -16.74
C TYR A 240 1.53 -1.19 -17.73
N ASP A 241 1.17 -1.54 -18.96
CA ASP A 241 0.62 -0.58 -19.93
C ASP A 241 -0.72 -0.01 -19.47
N THR A 242 -1.56 -0.87 -18.87
CA THR A 242 -2.83 -0.42 -18.25
C THR A 242 -2.58 0.55 -17.09
N LEU A 243 -1.58 0.27 -16.24
CA LEU A 243 -1.19 1.13 -15.13
C LEU A 243 -0.58 2.46 -15.64
N ASP A 244 0.27 2.43 -16.66
CA ASP A 244 0.89 3.61 -17.25
C ASP A 244 -0.16 4.55 -17.86
N ALA A 245 -1.17 3.99 -18.53
CA ALA A 245 -2.29 4.77 -19.06
C ALA A 245 -3.14 5.43 -17.97
N ARG A 246 -3.27 4.80 -16.79
CA ARG A 246 -4.04 5.32 -15.65
C ARG A 246 -3.25 6.26 -14.74
N MET A 247 -1.94 6.07 -14.67
CA MET A 247 -1.01 6.84 -13.82
C MET A 247 0.20 7.28 -14.64
N PRO A 248 0.01 8.16 -15.65
CA PRO A 248 1.10 8.56 -16.55
C PRO A 248 2.21 9.24 -15.76
N GLY A 249 3.46 8.94 -16.15
CA GLY A 249 4.64 9.50 -15.51
C GLY A 249 4.97 8.88 -14.14
N ASN A 250 4.49 7.68 -13.84
CA ASN A 250 4.90 6.96 -12.65
C ASN A 250 6.27 6.27 -12.89
N TYR A 251 7.30 6.75 -12.18
CA TYR A 251 8.67 6.23 -12.29
C TYR A 251 8.74 4.71 -12.14
N GLN A 252 8.04 4.14 -11.15
CA GLN A 252 8.14 2.73 -10.84
C GLN A 252 7.53 1.84 -11.93
N ILE A 253 6.44 2.29 -12.55
CA ILE A 253 5.82 1.58 -13.67
C ILE A 253 6.75 1.58 -14.88
N LEU A 254 7.30 2.73 -15.26
CA LEU A 254 8.23 2.86 -16.37
C LEU A 254 9.51 2.05 -16.13
N PHE A 255 10.05 2.09 -14.91
CA PHE A 255 11.19 1.27 -14.52
C PHE A 255 10.89 -0.23 -14.68
N ASN A 256 9.74 -0.71 -14.23
CA ASN A 256 9.38 -2.13 -14.33
C ASN A 256 9.13 -2.56 -15.78
N LYS A 257 8.54 -1.71 -16.62
CA LYS A 257 8.43 -1.95 -18.08
C LYS A 257 9.81 -2.11 -18.70
N GLY A 258 10.74 -1.21 -18.38
CA GLY A 258 12.13 -1.31 -18.80
C GLY A 258 12.80 -2.60 -18.32
N TYR A 259 12.57 -2.98 -17.07
CA TYR A 259 13.12 -4.19 -16.48
C TYR A 259 12.57 -5.47 -17.13
N VAL A 260 11.27 -5.53 -17.40
CA VAL A 260 10.64 -6.66 -18.12
C VAL A 260 11.23 -6.81 -19.52
N ASN A 261 11.39 -5.71 -20.27
CA ASN A 261 12.01 -5.71 -21.58
C ASN A 261 13.46 -6.16 -21.52
N LEU A 262 14.24 -5.68 -20.52
CA LEU A 262 15.66 -6.04 -20.39
C LEU A 262 15.86 -7.51 -20.03
N VAL A 263 15.10 -8.03 -19.07
CA VAL A 263 15.43 -9.31 -18.41
C VAL A 263 14.63 -10.49 -18.97
N TYR A 264 13.40 -10.25 -19.36
CA TYR A 264 12.50 -11.33 -19.75
C TYR A 264 12.19 -11.36 -21.26
N LEU A 265 11.94 -10.21 -21.87
CA LEU A 265 11.63 -10.11 -23.29
C LEU A 265 12.89 -9.93 -24.16
N LEU A 266 14.02 -9.52 -23.56
CA LEU A 266 15.30 -9.26 -24.20
C LEU A 266 15.21 -8.20 -25.31
N ASP A 267 14.22 -7.30 -25.21
CA ASP A 267 14.09 -6.14 -26.09
C ASP A 267 14.84 -4.96 -25.46
N TYR A 268 16.14 -4.91 -25.80
CA TYR A 268 17.05 -3.93 -25.22
C TYR A 268 16.78 -2.49 -25.71
N ASP A 269 16.19 -2.33 -26.88
CA ASP A 269 15.85 -1.01 -27.40
C ASP A 269 14.66 -0.42 -26.63
N GLU A 270 13.62 -1.22 -26.43
CA GLU A 270 12.46 -0.78 -25.66
C GLU A 270 12.83 -0.64 -24.17
N ALA A 271 13.70 -1.50 -23.63
CA ALA A 271 14.20 -1.34 -22.27
C ALA A 271 14.89 0.03 -22.07
N ILE A 272 15.77 0.43 -22.99
CA ILE A 272 16.43 1.73 -22.95
C ILE A 272 15.41 2.88 -23.02
N ASN A 273 14.43 2.78 -23.90
CA ASN A 273 13.37 3.77 -24.07
C ASN A 273 12.56 3.97 -22.76
N GLU A 274 12.14 2.87 -22.12
CA GLU A 274 11.39 2.93 -20.87
C GLU A 274 12.24 3.46 -19.70
N PHE A 275 13.52 3.10 -19.62
CA PHE A 275 14.43 3.68 -18.63
C PHE A 275 14.68 5.17 -18.88
N ASP A 276 14.72 5.62 -20.14
CA ASP A 276 14.84 7.05 -20.44
C ASP A 276 13.63 7.83 -19.95
N LYS A 277 12.41 7.34 -20.21
CA LYS A 277 11.18 7.93 -19.68
C LYS A 277 11.19 7.96 -18.16
N ALA A 278 11.62 6.88 -17.48
CA ALA A 278 11.75 6.85 -16.03
C ALA A 278 12.75 7.91 -15.53
N LEU A 279 13.87 8.09 -16.22
CA LEU A 279 14.90 9.08 -15.88
C LEU A 279 14.49 10.53 -16.16
N GLU A 280 13.53 10.77 -17.06
CA GLU A 280 12.90 12.09 -17.22
C GLU A 280 12.12 12.49 -15.95
N ILE A 281 11.52 11.52 -15.26
CA ILE A 281 10.79 11.75 -13.99
C ILE A 281 11.76 11.87 -12.82
N ASN A 282 12.76 10.97 -12.75
CA ASN A 282 13.78 10.97 -11.70
C ASN A 282 15.17 10.86 -12.31
N HIS A 283 15.79 12.01 -12.61
CA HIS A 283 17.13 12.09 -13.23
C HIS A 283 18.24 11.42 -12.41
N LYS A 284 18.01 11.15 -11.12
CA LYS A 284 18.95 10.51 -10.19
C LYS A 284 18.59 9.05 -9.90
N GLY A 285 17.66 8.46 -10.62
CA GLY A 285 17.26 7.06 -10.47
C GLY A 285 18.41 6.10 -10.79
N ILE A 286 19.21 5.75 -9.76
CA ILE A 286 20.42 4.91 -9.93
C ILE A 286 20.06 3.56 -10.54
N ASP A 287 18.95 2.97 -10.14
CA ASP A 287 18.52 1.66 -10.62
C ASP A 287 18.17 1.72 -12.13
N ALA A 288 17.48 2.79 -12.57
CA ALA A 288 17.19 2.99 -13.98
C ALA A 288 18.45 3.27 -14.80
N LEU A 289 19.38 4.10 -14.28
CA LEU A 289 20.68 4.32 -14.91
C LEU A 289 21.48 3.02 -15.06
N LEU A 290 21.57 2.23 -13.98
CA LEU A 290 22.31 0.98 -14.00
C LEU A 290 21.72 0.01 -15.03
N ASN A 291 20.42 -0.21 -15.00
CA ASN A 291 19.76 -1.14 -15.91
C ASN A 291 19.79 -0.64 -17.37
N LYS A 292 19.73 0.68 -17.62
CA LYS A 292 19.98 1.25 -18.94
C LYS A 292 21.40 0.97 -19.41
N GLY A 293 22.41 1.09 -18.53
CA GLY A 293 23.78 0.70 -18.82
C GLY A 293 23.91 -0.77 -19.18
N VAL A 294 23.23 -1.65 -18.43
CA VAL A 294 23.16 -3.08 -18.74
C VAL A 294 22.49 -3.35 -20.08
N ALA A 295 21.40 -2.64 -20.42
CA ALA A 295 20.76 -2.79 -21.73
C ALA A 295 21.68 -2.43 -22.88
N TYR A 296 22.48 -1.34 -22.78
CA TYR A 296 23.51 -1.01 -23.76
C TYR A 296 24.61 -2.06 -23.80
N GLU A 297 25.04 -2.60 -22.69
CA GLU A 297 26.03 -3.68 -22.62
C GLU A 297 25.53 -4.93 -23.35
N GLN A 298 24.29 -5.36 -23.12
CA GLN A 298 23.70 -6.52 -23.81
C GLN A 298 23.55 -6.31 -25.31
N LYS A 299 23.36 -5.05 -25.76
CA LYS A 299 23.41 -4.69 -27.19
C LYS A 299 24.85 -4.67 -27.79
N GLY A 300 25.89 -4.86 -26.97
CA GLY A 300 27.28 -4.71 -27.38
C GLY A 300 27.75 -3.25 -27.56
N ASN A 301 26.94 -2.28 -27.12
CA ASN A 301 27.31 -0.87 -27.15
C ASN A 301 28.08 -0.48 -25.87
N PHE A 302 29.27 -1.05 -25.73
CA PHE A 302 30.10 -0.86 -24.53
C PHE A 302 30.48 0.60 -24.28
N LYS A 303 30.58 1.42 -25.35
CA LYS A 303 30.88 2.85 -25.21
C LYS A 303 29.79 3.59 -24.42
N GLN A 304 28.53 3.35 -24.75
CA GLN A 304 27.39 3.96 -24.03
C GLN A 304 27.25 3.39 -22.62
N ALA A 305 27.39 2.06 -22.48
CA ALA A 305 27.36 1.39 -21.17
C ALA A 305 28.41 1.99 -20.23
N LYS A 306 29.68 2.11 -20.68
CA LYS A 306 30.76 2.74 -19.92
C LYS A 306 30.43 4.16 -19.49
N SER A 307 29.91 4.98 -20.40
CA SER A 307 29.54 6.37 -20.11
C SER A 307 28.51 6.46 -18.97
N ILE A 308 27.52 5.57 -18.98
CA ILE A 308 26.47 5.53 -17.94
C ILE A 308 27.04 5.06 -16.60
N TYR A 309 27.86 4.02 -16.58
CA TYR A 309 28.48 3.52 -15.35
C TYR A 309 29.40 4.56 -14.72
N LEU A 310 30.17 5.29 -15.53
CA LEU A 310 30.99 6.40 -15.04
C LEU A 310 30.16 7.58 -14.55
N GLN A 311 29.00 7.84 -15.15
CA GLN A 311 28.05 8.85 -14.64
C GLN A 311 27.56 8.46 -13.25
N ILE A 312 27.20 7.19 -13.02
CA ILE A 312 26.79 6.70 -11.68
C ILE A 312 27.92 6.91 -10.66
N LEU A 313 29.17 6.55 -11.04
CA LEU A 313 30.33 6.66 -10.15
C LEU A 313 30.76 8.10 -9.87
N LYS A 314 30.41 9.04 -10.72
CA LYS A 314 30.67 10.47 -10.48
C LYS A 314 29.90 10.97 -9.27
N ASP A 315 28.63 10.54 -9.12
CA ASP A 315 27.77 10.93 -8.01
C ASP A 315 27.87 9.97 -6.82
N ASN A 316 28.20 8.69 -7.08
CA ASN A 316 28.32 7.62 -6.09
C ASN A 316 29.62 6.81 -6.32
N PRO A 317 30.80 7.30 -5.91
CA PRO A 317 32.10 6.71 -6.25
C PRO A 317 32.28 5.25 -5.78
N ASN A 318 31.55 4.83 -4.76
CA ASN A 318 31.66 3.48 -4.18
C ASN A 318 30.49 2.56 -4.58
N TYR A 319 29.73 2.89 -5.64
CA TYR A 319 28.60 2.06 -6.06
C TYR A 319 29.10 0.79 -6.75
N GLN A 320 29.14 -0.30 -5.96
CA GLN A 320 29.84 -1.54 -6.35
C GLN A 320 29.32 -2.14 -7.66
N LEU A 321 28.00 -2.11 -7.91
CA LEU A 321 27.41 -2.67 -9.14
C LEU A 321 27.91 -1.97 -10.42
N ALA A 322 28.15 -0.66 -10.37
CA ALA A 322 28.72 0.07 -11.51
C ALA A 322 30.22 -0.21 -11.69
N ILE A 323 30.97 -0.38 -10.58
CA ILE A 323 32.37 -0.81 -10.62
C ILE A 323 32.50 -2.19 -11.26
N ASP A 324 31.69 -3.15 -10.79
CA ASP A 324 31.68 -4.52 -11.32
C ASP A 324 31.29 -4.56 -12.80
N ALA A 325 30.34 -3.68 -13.19
CA ALA A 325 29.93 -3.56 -14.59
C ALA A 325 31.07 -3.02 -15.49
N LEU A 326 31.83 -2.03 -15.03
CA LEU A 326 33.00 -1.53 -15.76
C LEU A 326 34.07 -2.62 -15.93
N HIS A 327 34.39 -3.36 -14.86
CA HIS A 327 35.32 -4.48 -14.94
C HIS A 327 34.87 -5.56 -15.94
N ARG A 328 33.54 -5.83 -15.98
CA ARG A 328 32.99 -6.84 -16.91
C ARG A 328 33.14 -6.44 -18.36
N ILE A 329 33.06 -5.17 -18.69
CA ILE A 329 33.27 -4.68 -20.07
C ILE A 329 34.72 -4.38 -20.40
N GLY A 330 35.66 -4.71 -19.52
CA GLY A 330 37.11 -4.65 -19.78
C GLY A 330 37.78 -3.31 -19.45
N GLU A 331 37.27 -2.62 -18.44
CA GLU A 331 37.77 -1.31 -17.98
C GLU A 331 38.26 -1.36 -16.51
#